data_b5ce9a62a31701cd66941760b8764e43
#
_entry.id   b5ce9a62a31701cd66941760b8764e43
#
_cell.length_a   1.000
_cell.length_b   1.000
_cell.length_c   1.000
_cell.angle_alpha   90.00
_cell.angle_beta   90.00
_cell.angle_gamma   90.00
#
_symmetry.space_group_name_H-M   'P 1'
#
loop_
_entity.id
_entity.type
_entity.pdbx_description
1 polymer ?
#
loop_
_entity_poly.entity_id
_entity_poly.type
_entity_poly.pdbx_seq_one_letter_code
_entity_poly.pdbx_strand_id
1 'polypeptide(L)'
;MSRILTYTKKMFDPLAPETDLIEIRDIAHALSYLCRANGHFKSFYSVCQHSVNCAKEAAARDYSRRVQLACLLHDASEAYLSDVTRPVKQELPQYKEIEEPLQNAIWAKWLDKPLNETEYAQVFQIDDHVLEHEFITLMEYQLKDTLPELASTPDFGFRGFETHEQEFLQMFQDLTK
;
A
#
# COMPACT_ATOMS: atom_id res chain seq x y z
N MET A 1 0.03 26.17 -9.27
CA MET A 1 0.71 25.55 -8.10
C MET A 1 0.46 24.05 -8.18
N SER A 2 1.50 23.26 -8.25
CA SER A 2 1.41 21.79 -8.31
C SER A 2 1.37 21.11 -6.93
N ARG A 3 1.06 21.88 -5.86
CA ARG A 3 1.07 21.36 -4.48
C ARG A 3 -0.32 21.04 -3.99
N ILE A 4 -0.43 19.93 -3.25
CA ILE A 4 -1.63 19.52 -2.52
C ILE A 4 -1.49 19.86 -1.03
N LEU A 5 -2.61 20.15 -0.37
CA LEU A 5 -2.64 20.28 1.09
C LEU A 5 -2.96 18.93 1.69
N THR A 6 -2.05 18.38 2.49
CA THR A 6 -2.22 17.07 3.13
C THR A 6 -3.06 17.15 4.42
N TYR A 7 -3.42 16.00 4.99
CA TYR A 7 -4.17 15.89 6.25
C TYR A 7 -3.47 16.59 7.43
N THR A 8 -2.13 16.49 7.52
CA THR A 8 -1.34 17.20 8.53
C THR A 8 -1.07 18.66 8.17
N LYS A 9 -1.74 19.20 7.14
CA LYS A 9 -1.67 20.60 6.67
C LYS A 9 -0.29 20.98 6.10
N LYS A 10 0.41 20.04 5.50
CA LYS A 10 1.64 20.31 4.73
C LYS A 10 1.31 20.57 3.28
N MET A 11 1.97 21.57 2.67
CA MET A 11 1.89 21.84 1.23
C MET A 11 2.91 20.94 0.53
N PHE A 12 2.46 19.80 0.03
CA PHE A 12 3.27 18.75 -0.58
C PHE A 12 3.19 18.79 -2.11
N ASP A 13 4.33 18.64 -2.79
CA ASP A 13 4.42 18.51 -4.24
C ASP A 13 4.71 17.05 -4.62
N PRO A 14 3.72 16.28 -5.12
CA PRO A 14 3.95 14.89 -5.51
C PRO A 14 4.91 14.71 -6.68
N LEU A 15 5.11 15.77 -7.52
CA LEU A 15 5.99 15.75 -8.67
C LEU A 15 7.46 16.06 -8.30
N ALA A 16 7.69 16.61 -7.11
CA ALA A 16 9.01 16.90 -6.56
C ALA A 16 9.01 16.59 -5.05
N PRO A 17 8.95 15.31 -4.67
CA PRO A 17 8.73 14.90 -3.29
C PRO A 17 9.92 15.28 -2.39
N GLU A 18 9.63 16.12 -1.39
CA GLU A 18 10.55 16.45 -0.31
C GLU A 18 10.36 15.47 0.83
N THR A 19 11.36 14.64 1.12
CA THR A 19 11.27 13.57 2.14
C THR A 19 10.85 14.07 3.52
N ASP A 20 11.26 15.28 3.90
CA ASP A 20 10.90 15.90 5.18
C ASP A 20 9.41 16.27 5.30
N LEU A 21 8.73 16.42 4.16
CA LEU A 21 7.30 16.72 4.11
C LEU A 21 6.42 15.45 4.05
N ILE A 22 7.00 14.26 3.85
CA ILE A 22 6.27 13.00 3.86
C ILE A 22 5.93 12.62 5.30
N GLU A 23 4.65 12.47 5.62
CA GLU A 23 4.18 12.10 6.95
C GLU A 23 3.43 10.79 6.94
N ILE A 24 3.78 9.88 7.87
CA ILE A 24 3.09 8.58 7.96
C ILE A 24 1.60 8.74 8.29
N ARG A 25 1.23 9.79 9.02
CA ARG A 25 -0.16 10.10 9.33
C ARG A 25 -0.96 10.54 8.10
N ASP A 26 -0.33 11.26 7.17
CA ASP A 26 -0.96 11.62 5.90
C ASP A 26 -1.23 10.38 5.05
N ILE A 27 -0.22 9.49 4.98
CA ILE A 27 -0.32 8.22 4.27
C ILE A 27 -1.42 7.35 4.86
N ALA A 28 -1.37 7.03 6.15
CA ALA A 28 -2.35 6.18 6.80
C ALA A 28 -3.77 6.71 6.66
N HIS A 29 -3.96 8.03 6.85
CA HIS A 29 -5.25 8.68 6.70
C HIS A 29 -5.77 8.55 5.27
N ALA A 30 -5.01 9.02 4.28
CA ALA A 30 -5.43 9.01 2.88
C ALA A 30 -5.73 7.58 2.38
N LEU A 31 -4.84 6.61 2.66
CA LEU A 31 -5.03 5.22 2.25
C LEU A 31 -6.27 4.58 2.90
N SER A 32 -6.69 5.04 4.10
CA SER A 32 -7.89 4.53 4.75
C SER A 32 -9.18 4.95 4.04
N TYR A 33 -9.16 6.08 3.33
CA TYR A 33 -10.28 6.61 2.56
C TYR A 33 -10.23 6.26 1.08
N LEU A 34 -9.11 5.75 0.56
CA LEU A 34 -9.00 5.28 -0.82
C LEU A 34 -9.57 3.87 -0.95
N CYS A 35 -10.58 3.72 -1.82
CA CYS A 35 -11.11 2.39 -2.15
C CYS A 35 -10.20 1.69 -3.17
N ARG A 36 -10.00 0.38 -2.98
CA ARG A 36 -9.36 -0.47 -3.99
C ARG A 36 -10.32 -0.84 -5.12
N ALA A 37 -9.76 -1.27 -6.24
CA ALA A 37 -10.50 -1.70 -7.44
C ALA A 37 -11.51 -0.66 -7.91
N ASN A 38 -11.22 0.64 -7.77
CA ASN A 38 -12.13 1.75 -8.11
C ASN A 38 -13.55 1.61 -7.53
N GLY A 39 -13.69 0.96 -6.36
CA GLY A 39 -14.97 0.74 -5.70
C GLY A 39 -15.85 -0.35 -6.33
N HIS A 40 -15.28 -1.24 -7.17
CA HIS A 40 -16.02 -2.35 -7.77
C HIS A 40 -16.20 -3.56 -6.85
N PHE A 41 -15.55 -3.61 -5.70
CA PHE A 41 -15.80 -4.65 -4.70
C PHE A 41 -17.20 -4.53 -4.10
N LYS A 42 -17.80 -5.66 -3.67
CA LYS A 42 -19.14 -5.70 -3.06
C LYS A 42 -19.28 -4.89 -1.77
N SER A 43 -18.18 -4.66 -1.09
CA SER A 43 -18.08 -3.83 0.13
C SER A 43 -16.88 -2.89 0.02
N PHE A 44 -16.91 -1.81 0.81
CA PHE A 44 -15.75 -0.94 0.88
C PHE A 44 -14.53 -1.71 1.40
N TYR A 45 -13.43 -1.61 0.68
CA TYR A 45 -12.14 -2.14 1.06
C TYR A 45 -11.07 -1.13 0.64
N SER A 46 -10.24 -0.71 1.61
CA SER A 46 -9.28 0.37 1.39
C SER A 46 -7.90 -0.12 1.01
N VAL A 47 -7.11 0.76 0.39
CA VAL A 47 -5.69 0.55 0.17
C VAL A 47 -4.95 0.34 1.50
N CYS A 48 -5.38 1.03 2.57
CA CYS A 48 -4.85 0.84 3.92
C CYS A 48 -5.02 -0.60 4.42
N GLN A 49 -6.22 -1.20 4.27
CA GLN A 49 -6.48 -2.59 4.66
C GLN A 49 -5.62 -3.58 3.86
N HIS A 50 -5.50 -3.35 2.56
CA HIS A 50 -4.63 -4.12 1.69
C HIS A 50 -3.18 -4.10 2.19
N SER A 51 -2.63 -2.92 2.42
CA SER A 51 -1.25 -2.73 2.89
C SER A 51 -0.99 -3.44 4.23
N VAL A 52 -1.95 -3.36 5.17
CA VAL A 52 -1.89 -4.08 6.46
C VAL A 52 -1.92 -5.58 6.24
N ASN A 53 -2.79 -6.10 5.37
CA ASN A 53 -2.85 -7.53 5.05
C ASN A 53 -1.55 -8.01 4.38
N CYS A 54 -0.96 -7.23 3.48
CA CYS A 54 0.35 -7.54 2.88
C CYS A 54 1.46 -7.62 3.95
N ALA A 55 1.50 -6.68 4.88
CA ALA A 55 2.50 -6.71 5.96
C ALA A 55 2.30 -7.90 6.91
N LYS A 56 1.05 -8.28 7.23
CA LYS A 56 0.72 -9.49 8.01
C LYS A 56 1.13 -10.76 7.29
N GLU A 57 0.92 -10.82 5.99
CA GLU A 57 1.34 -11.95 5.17
C GLU A 57 2.87 -12.09 5.15
N ALA A 58 3.61 -10.97 5.03
CA ALA A 58 5.06 -10.96 5.14
C ALA A 58 5.55 -11.48 6.50
N ALA A 59 4.88 -11.08 7.58
CA ALA A 59 5.19 -11.55 8.92
C ALA A 59 4.91 -13.05 9.08
N ALA A 60 3.79 -13.55 8.57
CA ALA A 60 3.43 -14.97 8.63
C ALA A 60 4.37 -15.87 7.80
N ARG A 61 5.05 -15.30 6.80
CA ARG A 61 6.12 -15.97 6.03
C ARG A 61 7.51 -15.85 6.66
N ASP A 62 7.62 -15.34 7.88
CA ASP A 62 8.89 -15.09 8.56
C ASP A 62 9.85 -14.19 7.76
N TYR A 63 9.31 -13.29 6.92
CA TYR A 63 10.15 -12.31 6.22
C TYR A 63 10.67 -11.24 7.18
N SER A 64 11.82 -10.65 6.85
CA SER A 64 12.46 -9.66 7.70
C SER A 64 11.52 -8.47 8.01
N ARG A 65 11.69 -7.84 9.19
CA ARG A 65 10.93 -6.62 9.56
C ARG A 65 11.00 -5.53 8.48
N ARG A 66 12.13 -5.46 7.78
CA ARG A 66 12.35 -4.56 6.66
C ARG A 66 11.40 -4.88 5.49
N VAL A 67 11.23 -6.15 5.12
CA VAL A 67 10.28 -6.57 4.08
C VAL A 67 8.84 -6.36 4.54
N GLN A 68 8.53 -6.65 5.81
CA GLN A 68 7.21 -6.36 6.38
C GLN A 68 6.86 -4.86 6.29
N LEU A 69 7.81 -3.98 6.63
CA LEU A 69 7.64 -2.53 6.50
C LEU A 69 7.52 -2.10 5.03
N ALA A 70 8.29 -2.70 4.13
CA ALA A 70 8.18 -2.43 2.71
C ALA A 70 6.81 -2.86 2.15
N CYS A 71 6.24 -3.99 2.59
CA CYS A 71 4.88 -4.41 2.26
C CYS A 71 3.82 -3.44 2.82
N LEU A 72 4.01 -2.92 4.04
CA LEU A 72 3.09 -1.93 4.60
C LEU A 72 3.07 -0.63 3.78
N LEU A 73 4.19 -0.27 3.18
CA LEU A 73 4.40 1.01 2.49
C LEU A 73 4.39 0.89 0.96
N HIS A 74 4.13 -0.29 0.35
CA HIS A 74 4.33 -0.49 -1.08
C HIS A 74 3.40 0.35 -1.97
N ASP A 75 2.18 0.63 -1.50
CA ASP A 75 1.18 1.49 -2.15
C ASP A 75 1.10 2.90 -1.52
N ALA A 76 2.11 3.30 -0.72
CA ALA A 76 2.03 4.56 0.04
C ALA A 76 2.03 5.81 -0.85
N SER A 77 2.57 5.74 -2.07
CA SER A 77 2.49 6.82 -3.07
C SER A 77 1.05 7.16 -3.47
N GLU A 78 0.14 6.18 -3.39
CA GLU A 78 -1.27 6.35 -3.74
C GLU A 78 -1.99 7.34 -2.80
N ALA A 79 -1.49 7.55 -1.59
CA ALA A 79 -1.96 8.62 -0.69
C ALA A 79 -1.90 10.01 -1.32
N TYR A 80 -1.06 10.20 -2.34
CA TYR A 80 -0.84 11.47 -3.02
C TYR A 80 -1.27 11.45 -4.50
N LEU A 81 -1.41 10.25 -5.11
CA LEU A 81 -1.66 10.07 -6.54
C LEU A 81 -3.00 9.37 -6.84
N SER A 82 -3.62 8.75 -5.84
CA SER A 82 -4.77 7.85 -5.95
C SER A 82 -4.41 6.44 -6.45
N ASP A 83 -5.25 5.45 -6.11
CA ASP A 83 -5.16 4.09 -6.65
C ASP A 83 -5.64 4.07 -8.11
N VAL A 84 -4.74 3.71 -9.01
CA VAL A 84 -5.05 3.50 -10.43
C VAL A 84 -4.92 2.02 -10.72
N THR A 85 -6.02 1.40 -11.19
CA THR A 85 -6.03 -0.04 -11.48
C THR A 85 -4.93 -0.45 -12.46
N ARG A 86 -4.30 -1.60 -12.22
CA ARG A 86 -3.13 -2.09 -12.96
C ARG A 86 -3.26 -2.03 -14.49
N PRO A 87 -4.40 -2.43 -15.13
CA PRO A 87 -4.54 -2.31 -16.57
C PRO A 87 -4.46 -0.87 -17.09
N VAL A 88 -5.05 0.08 -16.34
CA VAL A 88 -5.00 1.50 -16.71
C VAL A 88 -3.60 2.08 -16.46
N LYS A 89 -2.98 1.74 -15.32
CA LYS A 89 -1.63 2.18 -14.97
C LYS A 89 -0.58 1.74 -16.02
N GLN A 90 -0.78 0.59 -16.67
CA GLN A 90 0.12 0.11 -17.73
C GLN A 90 0.09 0.98 -18.98
N GLU A 91 -1.05 1.61 -19.29
CA GLU A 91 -1.24 2.51 -20.44
C GLU A 91 -0.88 3.98 -20.12
N LEU A 92 -0.46 4.28 -18.87
CA LEU A 92 -0.12 5.62 -18.41
C LEU A 92 1.37 5.72 -18.02
N PRO A 93 2.30 5.80 -18.99
CA PRO A 93 3.73 5.86 -18.68
C PRO A 93 4.09 7.08 -17.81
N GLN A 94 3.46 8.24 -18.02
CA GLN A 94 3.67 9.42 -17.20
C GLN A 94 3.26 9.24 -15.73
N TYR A 95 2.26 8.39 -15.45
CA TYR A 95 1.89 8.07 -14.07
C TYR A 95 3.05 7.34 -13.38
N LYS A 96 3.68 6.37 -14.04
CA LYS A 96 4.83 5.64 -13.50
C LYS A 96 6.05 6.55 -13.28
N GLU A 97 6.30 7.47 -14.20
CA GLU A 97 7.37 8.47 -14.07
C GLU A 97 7.22 9.38 -12.84
N ILE A 98 5.98 9.58 -12.37
CA ILE A 98 5.67 10.34 -11.15
C ILE A 98 5.65 9.43 -9.92
N GLU A 99 5.03 8.26 -10.02
CA GLU A 99 4.85 7.32 -8.91
C GLU A 99 6.19 6.78 -8.39
N GLU A 100 7.08 6.36 -9.28
CA GLU A 100 8.33 5.69 -8.91
C GLU A 100 9.26 6.59 -8.06
N PRO A 101 9.54 7.85 -8.41
CA PRO A 101 10.33 8.74 -7.55
C PRO A 101 9.67 9.00 -6.19
N LEU A 102 8.34 9.14 -6.15
CA LEU A 102 7.60 9.36 -4.92
C LEU A 102 7.65 8.13 -4.02
N GLN A 103 7.38 6.94 -4.56
CA GLN A 103 7.45 5.68 -3.80
C GLN A 103 8.87 5.42 -3.28
N ASN A 104 9.88 5.71 -4.09
CA ASN A 104 11.28 5.60 -3.68
C ASN A 104 11.63 6.60 -2.56
N ALA A 105 11.11 7.83 -2.60
CA ALA A 105 11.29 8.81 -1.52
C ALA A 105 10.62 8.36 -0.22
N ILE A 106 9.44 7.73 -0.29
CA ILE A 106 8.73 7.15 0.86
C ILE A 106 9.55 6.02 1.47
N TRP A 107 9.99 5.06 0.67
CA TRP A 107 10.85 3.97 1.15
C TRP A 107 12.18 4.48 1.71
N ALA A 108 12.84 5.43 1.04
CA ALA A 108 14.10 5.99 1.51
C ALA A 108 14.00 6.68 2.87
N LYS A 109 12.81 7.18 3.24
CA LYS A 109 12.57 7.82 4.55
C LYS A 109 12.65 6.81 5.71
N TRP A 110 12.21 5.57 5.50
CA TRP A 110 12.05 4.60 6.60
C TRP A 110 12.80 3.28 6.40
N LEU A 111 13.34 3.03 5.21
CA LEU A 111 14.22 1.90 4.96
C LEU A 111 15.67 2.41 4.88
N ASP A 112 16.57 1.81 5.60
CA ASP A 112 18.00 2.22 5.69
C ASP A 112 18.70 2.29 4.32
N LYS A 113 18.23 1.50 3.36
CA LYS A 113 18.78 1.38 2.01
C LYS A 113 17.69 0.97 1.02
N PRO A 114 17.86 1.13 -0.29
CA PRO A 114 16.94 0.59 -1.29
C PRO A 114 16.70 -0.91 -1.12
N LEU A 115 15.52 -1.40 -1.49
CA LEU A 115 15.23 -2.83 -1.54
C LEU A 115 16.16 -3.50 -2.56
N ASN A 116 16.71 -4.66 -2.20
CA ASN A 116 17.40 -5.50 -3.18
C ASN A 116 16.38 -6.28 -4.02
N GLU A 117 16.85 -6.94 -5.09
CA GLU A 117 15.99 -7.68 -6.03
C GLU A 117 15.13 -8.75 -5.32
N THR A 118 15.68 -9.45 -4.33
CA THR A 118 14.94 -10.46 -3.57
C THR A 118 13.86 -9.84 -2.71
N GLU A 119 14.17 -8.78 -1.97
CA GLU A 119 13.21 -8.05 -1.15
C GLU A 119 12.10 -7.45 -2.00
N TYR A 120 12.46 -6.87 -3.15
CA TYR A 120 11.49 -6.34 -4.11
C TYR A 120 10.56 -7.44 -4.64
N ALA A 121 11.11 -8.57 -5.05
CA ALA A 121 10.32 -9.71 -5.51
C ALA A 121 9.38 -10.25 -4.42
N GLN A 122 9.83 -10.29 -3.16
CA GLN A 122 9.01 -10.70 -2.02
C GLN A 122 7.81 -9.77 -1.81
N VAL A 123 8.01 -8.46 -1.85
CA VAL A 123 6.92 -7.46 -1.70
C VAL A 123 5.87 -7.64 -2.78
N PHE A 124 6.27 -7.68 -4.05
CA PHE A 124 5.33 -7.78 -5.16
C PHE A 124 4.66 -9.16 -5.28
N GLN A 125 5.35 -10.23 -4.85
CA GLN A 125 4.71 -11.53 -4.74
C GLN A 125 3.58 -11.53 -3.70
N ILE A 126 3.80 -10.88 -2.56
CA ILE A 126 2.77 -10.75 -1.52
C ILE A 126 1.60 -9.92 -2.02
N ASP A 127 1.84 -8.76 -2.65
CA ASP A 127 0.79 -7.94 -3.26
C ASP A 127 -0.08 -8.78 -4.20
N ASP A 128 0.55 -9.48 -5.15
CA ASP A 128 -0.15 -10.35 -6.10
C ASP A 128 -0.95 -11.47 -5.42
N HIS A 129 -0.41 -12.09 -4.38
CA HIS A 129 -1.10 -13.17 -3.67
C HIS A 129 -2.31 -12.65 -2.87
N VAL A 130 -2.16 -11.53 -2.16
CA VAL A 130 -3.25 -10.91 -1.41
C VAL A 130 -4.35 -10.42 -2.36
N LEU A 131 -3.98 -9.81 -3.50
CA LEU A 131 -4.90 -9.37 -4.54
C LEU A 131 -5.83 -10.51 -5.04
N GLU A 132 -5.29 -11.71 -5.29
CA GLU A 132 -6.09 -12.87 -5.71
C GLU A 132 -7.16 -13.24 -4.67
N HIS A 133 -6.81 -13.19 -3.39
CA HIS A 133 -7.74 -13.46 -2.29
C HIS A 133 -8.79 -12.35 -2.10
N GLU A 134 -8.43 -11.09 -2.39
CA GLU A 134 -9.37 -9.97 -2.42
C GLU A 134 -10.47 -10.20 -3.45
N PHE A 135 -10.10 -10.56 -4.69
CA PHE A 135 -11.06 -10.78 -5.75
C PHE A 135 -11.98 -11.97 -5.48
N ILE A 136 -11.45 -13.08 -4.97
CA ILE A 136 -12.29 -14.23 -4.58
C ILE A 136 -13.25 -13.85 -3.47
N THR A 137 -12.77 -13.17 -2.43
CA THR A 137 -13.58 -12.88 -1.23
C THR A 137 -14.58 -11.74 -1.48
N LEU A 138 -14.15 -10.68 -2.17
CA LEU A 138 -14.94 -9.46 -2.30
C LEU A 138 -15.74 -9.38 -3.62
N MET A 139 -15.41 -10.23 -4.62
CA MET A 139 -16.13 -10.28 -5.90
C MET A 139 -16.63 -11.68 -6.27
N GLU A 140 -16.26 -12.73 -5.54
CA GLU A 140 -16.54 -14.14 -5.88
C GLU A 140 -15.99 -14.49 -7.27
N TYR A 141 -14.84 -13.89 -7.64
CA TYR A 141 -14.22 -14.06 -8.93
C TYR A 141 -12.74 -14.44 -8.80
N GLN A 142 -12.33 -15.51 -9.46
CA GLN A 142 -10.95 -15.97 -9.47
C GLN A 142 -10.24 -15.41 -10.71
N LEU A 143 -9.15 -14.65 -10.49
CA LEU A 143 -8.41 -14.01 -11.58
C LEU A 143 -7.48 -14.99 -12.32
N LYS A 144 -6.88 -15.95 -11.62
CA LYS A 144 -5.93 -16.93 -12.16
C LYS A 144 -6.43 -18.37 -11.98
N ASP A 145 -5.94 -19.28 -12.77
CA ASP A 145 -6.32 -20.71 -12.72
C ASP A 145 -6.03 -21.36 -11.36
N THR A 146 -5.01 -20.88 -10.65
CA THR A 146 -4.62 -21.38 -9.33
C THR A 146 -4.59 -20.25 -8.32
N LEU A 147 -5.27 -20.46 -7.18
CA LEU A 147 -5.20 -19.53 -6.06
C LEU A 147 -3.90 -19.76 -5.28
N PRO A 148 -3.05 -18.74 -5.09
CA PRO A 148 -1.85 -18.90 -4.28
C PRO A 148 -2.21 -19.12 -2.80
N GLU A 149 -1.43 -19.92 -2.10
CA GLU A 149 -1.59 -20.09 -0.65
C GLU A 149 -1.09 -18.84 0.10
N LEU A 150 -1.84 -18.46 1.14
CA LEU A 150 -1.41 -17.45 2.11
C LEU A 150 -1.00 -18.13 3.42
N ALA A 151 0.03 -17.60 4.06
CA ALA A 151 0.48 -18.04 5.38
C ALA A 151 -0.32 -17.36 6.50
N SER A 152 -0.94 -16.22 6.21
CA SER A 152 -1.82 -15.45 7.11
C SER A 152 -3.29 -15.67 6.79
N THR A 153 -4.16 -15.11 7.63
CA THR A 153 -5.60 -14.98 7.37
C THR A 153 -5.92 -13.49 7.22
N PRO A 154 -6.01 -12.96 5.98
CA PRO A 154 -6.35 -11.57 5.75
C PRO A 154 -7.73 -11.21 6.28
N ASP A 155 -7.87 -9.98 6.80
CA ASP A 155 -9.16 -9.41 7.16
C ASP A 155 -9.68 -8.54 6.02
N PHE A 156 -10.80 -8.94 5.42
CA PHE A 156 -11.48 -8.22 4.34
C PHE A 156 -12.73 -7.47 4.83
N GLY A 157 -13.02 -7.52 6.13
CA GLY A 157 -14.17 -6.85 6.74
C GLY A 157 -13.95 -5.35 6.94
N PHE A 158 -14.93 -4.52 6.61
CA PHE A 158 -14.88 -3.10 6.92
C PHE A 158 -15.23 -2.86 8.39
N ARG A 159 -14.32 -2.19 9.13
CA ARG A 159 -14.46 -1.88 10.56
C ARG A 159 -14.47 -0.38 10.87
N GLY A 160 -14.53 0.46 9.85
CA GLY A 160 -14.45 1.91 9.96
C GLY A 160 -13.06 2.47 9.60
N PHE A 161 -13.05 3.68 9.03
CA PHE A 161 -11.83 4.31 8.50
C PHE A 161 -10.78 4.53 9.58
N GLU A 162 -11.19 5.05 10.74
CA GLU A 162 -10.30 5.33 11.86
C GLU A 162 -9.68 4.05 12.45
N THR A 163 -10.41 2.94 12.43
CA THR A 163 -9.89 1.65 12.89
C THR A 163 -8.76 1.17 11.99
N HIS A 164 -8.94 1.26 10.67
CA HIS A 164 -7.91 0.86 9.71
C HIS A 164 -6.71 1.79 9.73
N GLU A 165 -6.93 3.11 9.87
CA GLU A 165 -5.85 4.09 10.04
C GLU A 165 -5.01 3.77 11.30
N GLN A 166 -5.66 3.50 12.43
CA GLN A 166 -4.98 3.16 13.68
C GLN A 166 -4.19 1.86 13.58
N GLU A 167 -4.74 0.83 12.94
CA GLU A 167 -4.06 -0.44 12.72
C GLU A 167 -2.79 -0.28 11.88
N PHE A 168 -2.86 0.50 10.80
CA PHE A 168 -1.71 0.83 9.97
C PHE A 168 -0.63 1.58 10.77
N LEU A 169 -1.02 2.61 11.52
CA LEU A 169 -0.09 3.41 12.34
C LEU A 169 0.55 2.57 13.44
N GLN A 170 -0.21 1.68 14.08
CA GLN A 170 0.34 0.79 15.12
C GLN A 170 1.36 -0.18 14.51
N MET A 171 1.02 -0.80 13.37
CA MET A 171 1.93 -1.71 12.67
C MET A 171 3.21 -0.99 12.22
N PHE A 172 3.08 0.23 11.69
CA PHE A 172 4.22 1.04 11.33
C PHE A 172 5.13 1.32 12.55
N GLN A 173 4.55 1.72 13.68
CA GLN A 173 5.31 1.95 14.92
C GLN A 173 6.04 0.69 15.38
N ASP A 174 5.39 -0.47 15.32
CA ASP A 174 5.99 -1.72 15.74
C ASP A 174 7.13 -2.17 14.82
N LEU A 175 7.03 -1.90 13.53
CA LEU A 175 8.06 -2.24 12.54
C LEU A 175 9.26 -1.26 12.53
N THR A 176 9.11 -0.05 13.05
CA THR A 176 10.16 1.00 13.05
C THR A 176 10.88 1.16 14.39
N LYS A 177 10.47 0.45 15.44
CA LYS A 177 11.20 0.35 16.73
C LYS A 177 12.39 -0.58 16.59
#